data_76f107bfc49400b666b5f3fd794eca67
#
_entry.id   76f107bfc49400b666b5f3fd794eca67
#
_cell.length_a   1.000
_cell.length_b   1.000
_cell.length_c   1.000
_cell.angle_alpha   90.00
_cell.angle_beta   90.00
_cell.angle_gamma   90.00
#
_symmetry.space_group_name_H-M   'P 1'
#
loop_
_entity.id
_entity.type
_entity.pdbx_description
1 polymer ?
#
loop_
_entity_poly.entity_id
_entity_poly.type
_entity_poly.pdbx_seq_one_letter_code
_entity_poly.pdbx_strand_id
1 'polypeptide(L)' 'MATYAQVENDIVVNVVVADAEWIAQQQGEWIEYTDANPCAIGWEVENAVCVIPTPIPPPPPFPVG' A
#
# COMPACT_ATOMS: atom_id res chain seq x y z
N MET A 1 -4.15 -0.38 19.24
CA MET A 1 -3.56 0.27 18.07
C MET A 1 -3.54 -0.68 16.90
N ALA A 2 -3.76 -0.16 15.72
CA ALA A 2 -3.75 -0.97 14.51
C ALA A 2 -2.80 -0.33 13.49
N THR A 3 -2.44 -1.09 12.46
CA THR A 3 -1.61 -0.58 11.38
C THR A 3 -2.51 -0.19 10.22
N TYR A 4 -2.25 0.97 9.65
CA TYR A 4 -3.05 1.49 8.53
C TYR A 4 -2.13 1.87 7.38
N ALA A 5 -2.60 1.62 6.17
CA ALA A 5 -1.91 2.03 4.97
C ALA A 5 -2.55 3.31 4.44
N GLN A 6 -1.73 4.32 4.20
CA GLN A 6 -2.17 5.54 3.57
C GLN A 6 -2.11 5.37 2.06
N VAL A 7 -3.19 5.74 1.38
CA VAL A 7 -3.34 5.52 -0.05
C VAL A 7 -3.51 6.85 -0.77
N GLU A 8 -2.77 7.01 -1.86
CA GLU A 8 -2.95 8.13 -2.80
C GLU A 8 -2.91 7.58 -4.21
N ASN A 9 -3.89 7.98 -5.02
CA ASN A 9 -3.98 7.53 -6.42
C ASN A 9 -3.95 6.00 -6.54
N ASP A 10 -4.65 5.32 -5.61
CA ASP A 10 -4.73 3.86 -5.56
C ASP A 10 -3.38 3.18 -5.32
N ILE A 11 -2.43 3.90 -4.75
CA ILE A 11 -1.11 3.37 -4.39
C ILE A 11 -0.87 3.62 -2.91
N VAL A 12 -0.34 2.62 -2.21
CA VAL A 12 0.06 2.78 -0.82
C VAL A 12 1.32 3.63 -0.77
N VAL A 13 1.22 4.79 -0.12
CA VAL A 13 2.34 5.72 -0.02
C VAL A 13 2.99 5.72 1.35
N ASN A 14 2.30 5.20 2.37
CA ASN A 14 2.83 5.15 3.72
C ASN A 14 2.09 4.07 4.52
N VAL A 15 2.75 3.58 5.57
CA VAL A 15 2.13 2.63 6.49
C VAL A 15 2.43 3.13 7.90
N VAL A 16 1.39 3.29 8.70
CA VAL A 16 1.51 3.88 10.03
C VAL A 16 0.79 3.01 11.06
N VAL A 17 1.23 3.10 12.31
CA VAL A 17 0.54 2.48 13.43
C VAL A 17 -0.20 3.58 14.18
N ALA A 18 -1.53 3.46 14.27
CA ALA A 18 -2.35 4.49 14.88
C ALA A 18 -3.69 3.90 15.36
N ASP A 19 -4.41 4.69 16.15
CA ASP A 19 -5.74 4.31 16.59
C ASP A 19 -6.76 4.64 15.49
N ALA A 20 -7.84 3.86 15.46
CA ALA A 20 -8.90 4.08 14.49
C ALA A 20 -9.50 5.49 14.64
N GLU A 21 -9.57 6.00 15.86
CA GLU A 21 -10.06 7.37 16.10
C GLU A 21 -9.17 8.41 15.43
N TRP A 22 -7.87 8.21 15.49
CA TRP A 22 -6.92 9.12 14.85
C TRP A 22 -7.07 9.06 13.33
N ILE A 23 -7.20 7.85 12.78
CA ILE A 23 -7.36 7.66 11.34
C ILE A 23 -8.65 8.33 10.85
N ALA A 24 -9.73 8.24 11.63
CA ALA A 24 -11.00 8.85 11.27
C ALA A 24 -10.92 10.38 11.15
N GLN A 25 -9.94 11.00 11.81
CA GLN A 25 -9.73 12.44 11.75
C GLN A 25 -8.82 12.86 10.60
N GLN A 26 -8.15 11.91 9.96
CA GLN A 26 -7.23 12.20 8.87
C GLN A 26 -7.99 12.29 7.55
N GLN A 27 -7.46 13.10 6.64
CA GLN A 27 -7.99 13.18 5.30
C GLN A 27 -7.31 12.13 4.41
N GLY A 28 -7.97 11.77 3.32
CA GLY A 28 -7.43 10.83 2.37
C GLY A 28 -7.97 9.42 2.57
N GLU A 29 -7.39 8.49 1.86
CA GLU A 29 -7.78 7.08 1.94
C GLU A 29 -6.85 6.33 2.89
N TRP A 30 -7.46 5.48 3.71
CA TRP A 30 -6.73 4.64 4.66
C TRP A 30 -7.32 3.25 4.61
N ILE A 31 -6.45 2.24 4.65
CA ILE A 31 -6.86 0.84 4.67
C ILE A 31 -6.22 0.18 5.87
N GLU A 32 -7.01 -0.57 6.64
CA GLU A 32 -6.46 -1.29 7.78
C GLU A 32 -5.58 -2.45 7.31
N TYR A 33 -4.36 -2.47 7.79
CA TYR A 33 -3.43 -3.57 7.54
C TYR A 33 -3.80 -4.74 8.45
N THR A 34 -4.07 -5.89 7.88
CA THR A 34 -4.33 -7.11 8.62
C THR A 34 -3.59 -8.28 7.98
N ASP A 35 -3.55 -9.42 8.69
CA ASP A 35 -2.93 -10.62 8.13
C ASP A 35 -3.66 -11.09 6.86
N ALA A 36 -4.96 -10.80 6.79
CA ALA A 36 -5.77 -11.15 5.62
C ALA A 36 -5.62 -10.13 4.48
N ASN A 37 -5.18 -8.90 4.80
CA ASN A 37 -5.05 -7.82 3.82
C ASN A 37 -3.76 -7.04 4.10
N PRO A 38 -2.60 -7.68 3.88
CA PRO A 38 -1.33 -7.00 4.10
C PRO A 38 -1.11 -5.92 3.05
N CYS A 39 -0.49 -4.82 3.49
CA CYS A 39 -0.19 -3.69 2.63
C CYS A 39 1.26 -3.29 2.81
N ALA A 40 1.89 -2.81 1.77
CA ALA A 40 3.26 -2.30 1.83
C ALA A 40 3.37 -1.07 0.94
N ILE A 41 4.34 -0.24 1.26
CA ILE A 41 4.57 0.98 0.47
C ILE A 41 4.87 0.58 -0.98
N GLY A 42 4.16 1.20 -1.91
CA GLY A 42 4.31 0.92 -3.33
C GLY A 42 3.29 -0.08 -3.88
N TRP A 43 2.54 -0.75 -3.01
CA TRP A 43 1.50 -1.68 -3.47
C TRP A 43 0.30 -0.90 -4.01
N GLU A 44 -0.39 -1.52 -4.95
CA GLU A 44 -1.62 -0.95 -5.51
C GLU A 44 -2.81 -1.29 -4.63
N VAL A 45 -3.86 -0.50 -4.76
CA VAL A 45 -5.11 -0.74 -4.02
C VAL A 45 -6.22 -0.95 -5.02
N GLU A 46 -6.98 -2.03 -4.82
CA GLU A 46 -8.13 -2.35 -5.65
C GLU A 46 -9.27 -2.78 -4.75
N ASN A 47 -10.41 -2.07 -4.84
CA ASN A 47 -11.59 -2.36 -4.01
C ASN A 47 -11.27 -2.39 -2.51
N ALA A 48 -10.46 -1.44 -2.04
CA ALA A 48 -10.00 -1.34 -0.65
C ALA A 48 -9.15 -2.54 -0.21
N VAL A 49 -8.57 -3.27 -1.15
CA VAL A 49 -7.66 -4.38 -0.89
C VAL A 49 -6.30 -4.03 -1.46
N CYS A 50 -5.25 -4.20 -0.66
CA CYS A 50 -3.89 -3.99 -1.14
C CYS A 50 -3.46 -5.19 -1.97
N VAL A 51 -2.90 -4.92 -3.14
CA VAL A 51 -2.44 -5.98 -4.04
C VAL A 51 -0.99 -5.69 -4.43
N ILE A 52 -0.22 -6.76 -4.63
CA ILE A 52 1.14 -6.62 -5.10
C ILE A 52 1.08 -6.12 -6.55
N PRO A 53 1.78 -5.02 -6.87
CA PRO A 53 1.76 -4.51 -8.23
C PRO A 53 2.37 -5.51 -9.19
N THR A 54 1.92 -5.48 -10.44
CA THR A 54 2.48 -6.35 -11.47
C THR A 54 3.98 -6.15 -11.52
N PRO A 55 4.78 -7.19 -11.31
CA PRO A 55 6.22 -7.01 -11.30
C PRO A 55 6.71 -6.57 -12.67
N ILE A 56 7.58 -5.55 -12.67
CA ILE A 56 8.26 -5.14 -13.88
C ILE A 56 9.31 -6.21 -14.14
N PRO A 57 9.33 -6.82 -15.35
CA PRO A 57 10.34 -7.83 -15.63
C PRO A 57 11.74 -7.22 -15.46
N PRO A 58 12.67 -7.96 -14.86
CA PRO A 58 14.01 -7.42 -14.67
C PRO A 58 14.64 -7.11 -16.02
N PRO A 59 15.46 -6.04 -16.09
CA PRO A 59 16.14 -5.73 -17.33
C PRO A 59 17.11 -6.89 -17.70
N PRO A 60 17.41 -7.08 -18.96
CA PRO A 60 18.36 -8.12 -19.35
C PRO A 60 19.68 -7.89 -18.63
N PRO A 61 20.40 -8.96 -18.27
CA PRO A 61 21.62 -8.84 -17.46
C PRO A 61 22.73 -8.04 -18.14
N PHE A 62 22.69 -7.92 -19.45
CA PHE A 62 23.69 -7.15 -20.17
C PHE A 62 23.01 -6.33 -21.25
N PRO A 63 23.48 -5.11 -21.45
CA PRO A 63 23.02 -4.37 -22.62
C PRO A 63 23.47 -5.14 -23.86
N VAL A 64 22.52 -5.35 -24.74
CA VAL A 64 22.83 -6.04 -25.99
C VAL A 64 23.42 -5.04 -26.95
N GLY A 65 24.61 -5.30 -27.35
CA GLY A 65 25.21 -4.38 -28.32
C GLY A 65 26.60 -4.25 -28.17
#